data_e7ea312e92c63d76225de9b673d3b4b5
#
_entry.id   e7ea312e92c63d76225de9b673d3b4b5
#
_cell.length_a   1.000
_cell.length_b   1.000
_cell.length_c   1.000
_cell.angle_alpha   90.00
_cell.angle_beta   90.00
_cell.angle_gamma   90.00
#
_symmetry.space_group_name_H-M   'P 1'
#
loop_
_entity.id
_entity.type
_entity.pdbx_description
1 polymer ?
#
loop_
_entity_poly.entity_id
_entity_poly.type
_entity_poly.pdbx_seq_one_letter_code
_entity_poly.pdbx_strand_id
1 'polypeptide(L)'
;MSGHDQIVSNSGYEILPRLKQRELKLDQFAPATISNLPIRHKTLITYRSMYRCHIAPKLGATELGEIKRTQIQELIKPLSAQTAATTLAVIKTLFREALAQELVEHSPAHGIKTQQVIVAPRKFLTWDELQKRDFGKYNTQIRFLALHGLRWSEAVALTEADIRDGRIYINKSIHGKTKSRAGVRTVPLVSKFKPLPATRRPLRKVLSPHGITIHSLRHTYAYLLKSQGVHVTTAQRLLGHSDPKVTLSVYTQVLDTEIDDTGALLRSLIGNK
;
A
#
# COMPACT_ATOMS: atom_id res chain seq x y z
N MET A 1 -22.53 35.87 -41.78
CA MET A 1 -21.37 36.16 -40.92
C MET A 1 -21.65 35.51 -39.58
N SER A 2 -21.14 34.30 -39.38
CA SER A 2 -21.34 33.52 -38.16
C SER A 2 -19.96 33.42 -37.46
N GLY A 3 -19.84 34.16 -36.36
CA GLY A 3 -18.66 34.13 -35.53
C GLY A 3 -18.63 32.80 -34.72
N HIS A 4 -17.54 32.08 -34.88
CA HIS A 4 -17.20 30.95 -34.04
C HIS A 4 -16.36 31.50 -32.89
N ASP A 5 -16.98 31.65 -31.73
CA ASP A 5 -16.23 31.91 -30.50
C ASP A 5 -15.55 30.61 -30.04
N GLN A 6 -14.27 30.54 -30.26
CA GLN A 6 -13.39 29.55 -29.64
C GLN A 6 -13.08 29.99 -28.21
N ILE A 7 -13.65 29.30 -27.25
CA ILE A 7 -13.26 29.46 -25.83
C ILE A 7 -12.14 28.45 -25.57
N VAL A 8 -10.90 28.95 -25.51
CA VAL A 8 -9.74 28.16 -25.10
C VAL A 8 -9.69 28.14 -23.57
N SER A 9 -9.92 26.99 -22.96
CA SER A 9 -9.70 26.83 -21.52
C SER A 9 -8.21 26.62 -21.22
N ASN A 10 -7.72 27.17 -20.12
CA ASN A 10 -6.32 27.16 -19.67
C ASN A 10 -5.80 25.74 -19.29
N SER A 11 -6.52 24.68 -19.60
CA SER A 11 -6.20 23.28 -19.28
C SER A 11 -5.66 22.47 -20.48
N GLY A 12 -5.42 23.10 -21.63
CA GLY A 12 -4.80 22.42 -22.78
C GLY A 12 -5.66 21.39 -23.50
N TYR A 13 -6.97 21.36 -23.22
CA TYR A 13 -7.92 20.53 -23.95
C TYR A 13 -8.77 21.42 -24.86
N GLU A 14 -8.78 21.14 -26.16
CA GLU A 14 -9.79 21.67 -27.05
C GLU A 14 -11.18 21.21 -26.59
N ILE A 15 -12.09 22.16 -26.32
CA ILE A 15 -13.48 21.85 -25.99
C ILE A 15 -14.14 21.37 -27.30
N LEU A 16 -14.25 20.08 -27.45
CA LEU A 16 -14.98 19.48 -28.57
C LEU A 16 -16.46 19.92 -28.54
N PRO A 17 -17.10 20.19 -29.71
CA PRO A 17 -18.54 20.49 -29.75
C PRO A 17 -19.36 19.40 -29.04
N ARG A 18 -20.43 19.79 -28.34
CA ARG A 18 -21.28 18.87 -27.52
C ARG A 18 -21.71 17.58 -28.24
N LEU A 19 -21.92 17.60 -29.56
CA LEU A 19 -22.24 16.42 -30.35
C LEU A 19 -21.08 15.43 -30.49
N LYS A 20 -19.81 15.92 -30.61
CA LYS A 20 -18.61 15.06 -30.64
C LYS A 20 -18.20 14.54 -29.26
N GLN A 21 -18.64 15.18 -28.19
CA GLN A 21 -18.38 14.75 -26.82
C GLN A 21 -19.13 13.45 -26.46
N ARG A 22 -20.30 13.21 -27.06
CA ARG A 22 -21.10 11.98 -26.84
C ARG A 22 -20.48 10.73 -27.48
N GLU A 23 -19.65 10.88 -28.51
CA GLU A 23 -18.96 9.77 -29.21
C GLU A 23 -17.55 9.49 -28.66
N LEU A 24 -17.14 10.14 -27.57
CA LEU A 24 -15.81 9.99 -27.00
C LEU A 24 -15.64 8.62 -26.33
N LYS A 25 -14.78 7.78 -26.90
CA LYS A 25 -14.46 6.45 -26.36
C LYS A 25 -13.59 6.53 -25.12
N LEU A 26 -13.72 5.54 -24.22
CA LEU A 26 -12.95 5.48 -23.00
C LEU A 26 -11.43 5.43 -23.27
N ASP A 27 -10.98 4.76 -24.34
CA ASP A 27 -9.56 4.70 -24.73
C ASP A 27 -8.99 6.05 -25.20
N GLN A 28 -9.83 6.93 -25.68
CA GLN A 28 -9.45 8.29 -26.07
C GLN A 28 -9.36 9.21 -24.85
N PHE A 29 -10.22 9.00 -23.84
CA PHE A 29 -10.31 9.82 -22.64
C PHE A 29 -9.34 9.40 -21.53
N ALA A 30 -9.30 8.11 -21.18
CA ALA A 30 -8.69 7.63 -19.94
C ALA A 30 -7.16 7.80 -19.88
N PRO A 31 -6.36 7.55 -20.94
CA PRO A 31 -4.90 7.68 -20.86
C PRO A 31 -4.44 9.11 -20.52
N ALA A 32 -5.02 10.11 -21.19
CA ALA A 32 -4.72 11.52 -20.93
C ALA A 32 -5.19 11.94 -19.53
N THR A 33 -6.41 11.57 -19.16
CA THR A 33 -6.98 11.85 -17.84
C THR A 33 -6.12 11.26 -16.73
N ILE A 34 -5.77 9.97 -16.79
CA ILE A 34 -4.90 9.32 -15.79
C ILE A 34 -3.57 10.06 -15.68
N SER A 35 -2.98 10.49 -16.80
CA SER A 35 -1.67 11.15 -16.81
C SER A 35 -1.68 12.50 -16.09
N ASN A 36 -2.81 13.20 -16.13
CA ASN A 36 -2.99 14.53 -15.57
C ASN A 36 -3.55 14.53 -14.13
N LEU A 37 -3.88 13.34 -13.57
CA LEU A 37 -4.36 13.27 -12.18
C LEU A 37 -3.30 13.79 -11.19
N PRO A 38 -3.68 14.63 -10.21
CA PRO A 38 -2.79 15.13 -9.16
C PRO A 38 -2.47 14.04 -8.12
N ILE A 39 -2.00 12.89 -8.58
CA ILE A 39 -1.69 11.73 -7.75
C ILE A 39 -0.19 11.41 -7.81
N ARG A 40 0.29 10.68 -6.80
CA ARG A 40 1.71 10.29 -6.75
C ARG A 40 2.06 9.36 -7.91
N HIS A 41 3.28 9.50 -8.45
CA HIS A 41 3.80 8.71 -9.57
C HIS A 41 3.54 7.19 -9.42
N LYS A 42 3.75 6.63 -8.23
CA LYS A 42 3.47 5.19 -7.99
C LYS A 42 1.99 4.84 -8.13
N THR A 43 1.08 5.70 -7.70
CA THR A 43 -0.36 5.51 -7.88
C THR A 43 -0.73 5.61 -9.36
N LEU A 44 -0.12 6.55 -10.07
CA LEU A 44 -0.29 6.73 -11.51
C LEU A 44 0.13 5.46 -12.29
N ILE A 45 1.28 4.87 -11.95
CA ILE A 45 1.69 3.57 -12.54
C ILE A 45 0.66 2.48 -12.27
N THR A 46 0.13 2.42 -11.04
CA THR A 46 -0.92 1.44 -10.69
C THR A 46 -2.19 1.68 -11.50
N TYR A 47 -2.64 2.93 -11.62
CA TYR A 47 -3.83 3.29 -12.39
C TYR A 47 -3.68 2.95 -13.88
N ARG A 48 -2.54 3.29 -14.47
CA ARG A 48 -2.22 2.91 -15.86
C ARG A 48 -2.21 1.40 -16.05
N SER A 49 -1.65 0.65 -15.11
CA SER A 49 -1.63 -0.81 -15.16
C SER A 49 -3.04 -1.39 -15.07
N MET A 50 -3.86 -0.95 -14.11
CA MET A 50 -5.25 -1.40 -13.96
C MET A 50 -6.08 -1.08 -15.20
N TYR A 51 -5.91 0.13 -15.74
CA TYR A 51 -6.57 0.53 -16.97
C TYR A 51 -6.20 -0.41 -18.12
N ARG A 52 -4.92 -0.53 -18.42
CA ARG A 52 -4.42 -1.33 -19.55
C ARG A 52 -4.76 -2.82 -19.44
N CYS A 53 -4.63 -3.40 -18.23
CA CYS A 53 -4.78 -4.85 -18.05
C CYS A 53 -6.23 -5.30 -17.87
N HIS A 54 -7.09 -4.44 -17.30
CA HIS A 54 -8.43 -4.86 -16.89
C HIS A 54 -9.56 -4.04 -17.53
N ILE A 55 -9.37 -2.72 -17.71
CA ILE A 55 -10.46 -1.83 -18.16
C ILE A 55 -10.47 -1.72 -19.67
N ALA A 56 -9.37 -1.33 -20.30
CA ALA A 56 -9.28 -1.10 -21.74
C ALA A 56 -9.71 -2.30 -22.57
N PRO A 57 -9.33 -3.57 -22.28
CA PRO A 57 -9.73 -4.73 -23.07
C PRO A 57 -11.24 -4.99 -23.10
N LYS A 58 -12.00 -4.45 -22.15
CA LYS A 58 -13.44 -4.68 -22.00
C LYS A 58 -14.28 -3.45 -22.35
N LEU A 59 -13.82 -2.27 -21.99
CA LEU A 59 -14.58 -1.01 -22.06
C LEU A 59 -13.90 0.06 -22.91
N GLY A 60 -12.65 -0.13 -23.33
CA GLY A 60 -11.88 0.90 -24.02
C GLY A 60 -12.51 1.42 -25.29
N ALA A 61 -13.06 0.53 -26.10
CA ALA A 61 -13.74 0.86 -27.37
C ALA A 61 -15.17 1.40 -27.20
N THR A 62 -15.71 1.39 -25.96
CA THR A 62 -17.08 1.84 -25.68
C THR A 62 -17.09 3.35 -25.44
N GLU A 63 -18.10 4.03 -25.92
CA GLU A 63 -18.32 5.45 -25.66
C GLU A 63 -18.63 5.69 -24.18
N LEU A 64 -18.13 6.79 -23.63
CA LEU A 64 -18.28 7.11 -22.20
C LEU A 64 -19.75 7.09 -21.75
N GLY A 65 -20.64 7.65 -22.56
CA GLY A 65 -22.09 7.70 -22.27
C GLY A 65 -22.81 6.35 -22.36
N GLU A 66 -22.22 5.40 -23.08
CA GLU A 66 -22.82 4.07 -23.31
C GLU A 66 -22.33 3.01 -22.31
N ILE A 67 -21.35 3.34 -21.47
CA ILE A 67 -20.85 2.40 -20.46
C ILE A 67 -21.91 2.21 -19.37
N LYS A 68 -22.39 0.96 -19.25
CA LYS A 68 -23.44 0.57 -18.30
C LYS A 68 -22.86 0.04 -16.99
N ARG A 69 -23.61 0.18 -15.93
CA ARG A 69 -23.31 -0.37 -14.61
C ARG A 69 -23.04 -1.88 -14.64
N THR A 70 -23.84 -2.62 -15.41
CA THR A 70 -23.72 -4.07 -15.57
C THR A 70 -22.37 -4.47 -16.15
N GLN A 71 -21.88 -3.76 -17.16
CA GLN A 71 -20.57 -4.01 -17.77
C GLN A 71 -19.42 -3.82 -16.77
N ILE A 72 -19.51 -2.80 -15.89
CA ILE A 72 -18.51 -2.59 -14.84
C ILE A 72 -18.56 -3.73 -13.81
N GLN A 73 -19.76 -4.18 -13.43
CA GLN A 73 -19.93 -5.31 -12.50
C GLN A 73 -19.37 -6.62 -13.07
N GLU A 74 -19.65 -6.91 -14.33
CA GLU A 74 -19.11 -8.08 -15.05
C GLU A 74 -17.60 -8.01 -15.20
N LEU A 75 -17.03 -6.82 -15.43
CA LEU A 75 -15.61 -6.61 -15.52
C LEU A 75 -14.91 -6.94 -14.21
N ILE A 76 -15.44 -6.49 -13.07
CA ILE A 76 -14.77 -6.67 -11.76
C ILE A 76 -15.05 -8.03 -11.12
N LYS A 77 -16.13 -8.72 -11.50
CA LYS A 77 -16.59 -10.00 -10.91
C LYS A 77 -15.52 -11.10 -10.91
N PRO A 78 -14.76 -11.35 -11.99
CA PRO A 78 -13.73 -12.40 -12.03
C PRO A 78 -12.43 -12.02 -11.35
N LEU A 79 -12.27 -10.76 -10.91
CA LEU A 79 -11.02 -10.28 -10.31
C LEU A 79 -10.96 -10.63 -8.82
N SER A 80 -9.73 -10.79 -8.31
CA SER A 80 -9.55 -10.90 -6.86
C SER A 80 -10.10 -9.65 -6.16
N ALA A 81 -10.59 -9.77 -4.92
CA ALA A 81 -11.18 -8.67 -4.17
C ALA A 81 -10.31 -7.40 -4.17
N GLN A 82 -8.98 -7.56 -3.98
CA GLN A 82 -8.05 -6.43 -4.01
C GLN A 82 -7.92 -5.80 -5.40
N THR A 83 -7.83 -6.61 -6.45
CA THR A 83 -7.74 -6.12 -7.83
C THR A 83 -9.04 -5.46 -8.24
N ALA A 84 -10.19 -6.07 -7.92
CA ALA A 84 -11.52 -5.52 -8.17
C ALA A 84 -11.70 -4.14 -7.50
N ALA A 85 -11.32 -4.02 -6.23
CA ALA A 85 -11.40 -2.76 -5.50
C ALA A 85 -10.54 -1.67 -6.15
N THR A 86 -9.31 -2.02 -6.55
CA THR A 86 -8.40 -1.07 -7.21
C THR A 86 -8.90 -0.68 -8.60
N THR A 87 -9.36 -1.64 -9.39
CA THR A 87 -9.93 -1.40 -10.73
C THR A 87 -11.16 -0.51 -10.66
N LEU A 88 -12.07 -0.79 -9.72
CA LEU A 88 -13.26 0.04 -9.49
C LEU A 88 -12.89 1.45 -9.06
N ALA A 89 -11.85 1.62 -8.23
CA ALA A 89 -11.37 2.95 -7.85
C ALA A 89 -10.87 3.75 -9.05
N VAL A 90 -10.18 3.10 -10.00
CA VAL A 90 -9.77 3.75 -11.27
C VAL A 90 -10.98 4.17 -12.08
N ILE A 91 -11.96 3.27 -12.28
CA ILE A 91 -13.19 3.58 -13.02
C ILE A 91 -13.94 4.76 -12.36
N LYS A 92 -14.13 4.71 -11.04
CA LYS A 92 -14.78 5.81 -10.31
C LYS A 92 -14.04 7.14 -10.47
N THR A 93 -12.70 7.11 -10.49
CA THR A 93 -11.90 8.31 -10.72
C THR A 93 -12.10 8.84 -12.13
N LEU A 94 -12.05 7.98 -13.15
CA LEU A 94 -12.27 8.38 -14.54
C LEU A 94 -13.67 9.01 -14.75
N PHE A 95 -14.70 8.40 -14.20
CA PHE A 95 -16.06 8.94 -14.32
C PHE A 95 -16.30 10.19 -13.48
N ARG A 96 -15.56 10.38 -12.37
CA ARG A 96 -15.57 11.66 -11.66
C ARG A 96 -14.99 12.79 -12.51
N GLU A 97 -13.87 12.54 -13.21
CA GLU A 97 -13.28 13.50 -14.12
C GLU A 97 -14.17 13.75 -15.36
N ALA A 98 -14.82 12.70 -15.89
CA ALA A 98 -15.78 12.83 -16.98
C ALA A 98 -17.01 13.68 -16.61
N LEU A 99 -17.52 13.50 -15.40
CA LEU A 99 -18.59 14.35 -14.83
C LEU A 99 -18.14 15.80 -14.67
N ALA A 100 -16.92 16.02 -14.13
CA ALA A 100 -16.37 17.36 -13.95
C ALA A 100 -16.15 18.11 -15.26
N GLN A 101 -15.98 17.38 -16.38
CA GLN A 101 -15.85 17.93 -17.72
C GLN A 101 -17.20 17.90 -18.51
N GLU A 102 -18.32 17.59 -17.85
CA GLU A 102 -19.66 17.51 -18.45
C GLU A 102 -19.77 16.53 -19.65
N LEU A 103 -18.86 15.54 -19.72
CA LEU A 103 -18.84 14.53 -20.79
C LEU A 103 -19.91 13.46 -20.60
N VAL A 104 -20.38 13.27 -19.36
CA VAL A 104 -21.46 12.35 -18.99
C VAL A 104 -22.35 13.01 -17.92
N GLU A 105 -23.63 12.65 -17.91
CA GLU A 105 -24.59 13.17 -16.92
C GLU A 105 -24.54 12.40 -15.61
N HIS A 106 -24.19 11.12 -15.66
CA HIS A 106 -24.16 10.22 -14.51
C HIS A 106 -22.96 9.30 -14.54
N SER A 107 -22.49 8.88 -13.36
CA SER A 107 -21.46 7.87 -13.26
C SER A 107 -22.07 6.47 -13.18
N PRO A 108 -21.83 5.58 -14.15
CA PRO A 108 -22.27 4.19 -14.09
C PRO A 108 -21.61 3.40 -12.94
N ALA A 109 -20.51 3.92 -12.39
CA ALA A 109 -19.80 3.33 -11.26
C ALA A 109 -20.35 3.75 -9.89
N HIS A 110 -21.36 4.64 -9.86
CA HIS A 110 -21.95 5.10 -8.60
C HIS A 110 -22.60 3.94 -7.83
N GLY A 111 -22.35 3.86 -6.52
CA GLY A 111 -22.94 2.84 -5.65
C GLY A 111 -22.46 1.41 -5.88
N ILE A 112 -21.57 1.14 -6.85
CA ILE A 112 -20.96 -0.20 -6.99
C ILE A 112 -20.04 -0.45 -5.80
N LYS A 113 -20.19 -1.63 -5.17
CA LYS A 113 -19.34 -2.14 -4.10
C LYS A 113 -18.60 -3.38 -4.57
N THR A 114 -17.39 -3.58 -4.08
CA THR A 114 -16.63 -4.82 -4.26
C THR A 114 -16.78 -5.70 -3.02
N GLN A 115 -16.44 -6.97 -3.14
CA GLN A 115 -16.30 -7.83 -1.98
C GLN A 115 -15.27 -7.23 -1.02
N GLN A 116 -15.53 -7.40 0.27
CA GLN A 116 -14.60 -6.95 1.30
C GLN A 116 -13.28 -7.72 1.18
N VAL A 117 -12.18 -7.01 1.18
CA VAL A 117 -10.86 -7.64 1.19
C VAL A 117 -10.61 -8.22 2.58
N ILE A 118 -10.77 -9.54 2.70
CA ILE A 118 -10.38 -10.26 3.93
C ILE A 118 -8.85 -10.36 3.91
N VAL A 119 -8.21 -9.57 4.76
CA VAL A 119 -6.76 -9.64 4.93
C VAL A 119 -6.47 -10.81 5.86
N ALA A 120 -5.96 -11.91 5.31
CA ALA A 120 -5.49 -13.03 6.12
C ALA A 120 -4.41 -12.55 7.12
N PRO A 121 -4.33 -13.16 8.32
CA PRO A 121 -3.27 -12.89 9.27
C PRO A 121 -1.91 -12.97 8.59
N ARG A 122 -1.09 -11.96 8.77
CA ARG A 122 0.21 -11.91 8.08
C ARG A 122 1.19 -12.82 8.78
N LYS A 123 1.77 -13.78 8.06
CA LYS A 123 2.84 -14.63 8.59
C LYS A 123 4.02 -13.77 9.00
N PHE A 124 4.50 -13.97 10.19
CA PHE A 124 5.74 -13.42 10.73
C PHE A 124 6.47 -14.54 11.48
N LEU A 125 7.70 -14.32 11.88
CA LEU A 125 8.45 -15.24 12.73
C LEU A 125 8.57 -14.62 14.12
N THR A 126 8.47 -15.45 15.14
CA THR A 126 8.91 -15.07 16.48
C THR A 126 10.42 -14.86 16.48
N TRP A 127 10.96 -14.23 17.52
CA TRP A 127 12.41 -14.05 17.63
C TRP A 127 13.17 -15.37 17.65
N ASP A 128 12.67 -16.35 18.40
CA ASP A 128 13.28 -17.68 18.51
C ASP A 128 13.26 -18.44 17.19
N GLU A 129 12.17 -18.36 16.45
CA GLU A 129 12.09 -18.93 15.12
C GLU A 129 13.07 -18.27 14.15
N LEU A 130 13.24 -16.93 14.26
CA LEU A 130 14.17 -16.19 13.41
C LEU A 130 15.63 -16.55 13.74
N GLN A 131 15.95 -16.73 15.03
CA GLN A 131 17.30 -17.11 15.47
C GLN A 131 17.72 -18.49 15.00
N LYS A 132 16.78 -19.45 15.00
CA LYS A 132 17.00 -20.85 14.58
C LYS A 132 17.21 -21.01 13.07
N ARG A 133 16.93 -19.97 12.29
CA ARG A 133 17.00 -20.05 10.80
C ARG A 133 18.28 -19.44 10.27
N ASP A 134 18.83 -20.11 9.27
CA ASP A 134 19.97 -19.59 8.52
C ASP A 134 19.51 -18.99 7.19
N PHE A 135 19.93 -17.76 6.94
CA PHE A 135 19.68 -17.00 5.71
C PHE A 135 20.99 -16.77 4.93
N GLY A 136 22.02 -17.54 5.23
CA GLY A 136 23.33 -17.48 4.60
C GLY A 136 23.96 -16.08 4.75
N LYS A 137 24.56 -15.59 3.69
CA LYS A 137 25.25 -14.28 3.69
C LYS A 137 24.34 -13.08 4.02
N TYR A 138 23.04 -13.27 4.08
CA TYR A 138 22.06 -12.21 4.39
C TYR A 138 21.56 -12.24 5.85
N ASN A 139 22.10 -13.11 6.70
CA ASN A 139 21.71 -13.21 8.10
C ASN A 139 21.73 -11.84 8.83
N THR A 140 22.81 -11.07 8.65
CA THR A 140 22.95 -9.75 9.29
C THR A 140 21.84 -8.79 8.83
N GLN A 141 21.60 -8.68 7.52
CA GLN A 141 20.60 -7.76 6.98
C GLN A 141 19.17 -8.15 7.36
N ILE A 142 18.86 -9.46 7.37
CA ILE A 142 17.53 -9.97 7.74
C ILE A 142 17.27 -9.73 9.22
N ARG A 143 18.22 -10.04 10.09
CA ARG A 143 18.10 -9.75 11.53
C ARG A 143 18.01 -8.25 11.81
N PHE A 144 18.81 -7.45 11.10
CA PHE A 144 18.70 -5.99 11.17
C PHE A 144 17.28 -5.49 10.84
N LEU A 145 16.68 -5.96 9.76
CA LEU A 145 15.32 -5.58 9.38
C LEU A 145 14.28 -6.01 10.42
N ALA A 146 14.45 -7.21 10.99
CA ALA A 146 13.54 -7.76 11.99
C ALA A 146 13.65 -7.07 13.38
N LEU A 147 14.81 -6.51 13.71
CA LEU A 147 15.06 -5.84 14.99
C LEU A 147 14.80 -4.33 14.96
N HIS A 148 14.66 -3.73 13.80
CA HIS A 148 14.45 -2.28 13.67
C HIS A 148 13.16 -1.88 12.94
N GLY A 149 12.44 -2.85 12.35
CA GLY A 149 11.14 -2.64 11.74
C GLY A 149 11.10 -1.63 10.59
N LEU A 150 12.21 -1.41 9.90
CA LEU A 150 12.30 -0.46 8.79
C LEU A 150 11.50 -0.93 7.58
N ARG A 151 10.93 0.02 6.83
CA ARG A 151 10.43 -0.30 5.50
C ARG A 151 11.61 -0.59 4.57
N TRP A 152 11.42 -1.49 3.61
CA TRP A 152 12.47 -1.79 2.62
C TRP A 152 13.10 -0.53 2.01
N SER A 153 12.25 0.42 1.57
CA SER A 153 12.70 1.64 0.91
C SER A 153 13.46 2.59 1.84
N GLU A 154 13.22 2.53 3.14
CA GLU A 154 13.97 3.25 4.16
C GLU A 154 15.33 2.56 4.39
N ALA A 155 15.30 1.26 4.61
CA ALA A 155 16.49 0.46 4.94
C ALA A 155 17.54 0.46 3.81
N VAL A 156 17.13 0.40 2.54
CA VAL A 156 18.06 0.50 1.39
C VAL A 156 18.68 1.89 1.26
N ALA A 157 17.98 2.93 1.69
CA ALA A 157 18.48 4.31 1.64
C ALA A 157 19.40 4.67 2.81
N LEU A 158 19.53 3.79 3.83
CA LEU A 158 20.41 4.02 4.97
C LEU A 158 21.88 3.94 4.58
N THR A 159 22.63 4.84 5.17
CA THR A 159 24.09 4.86 5.15
C THR A 159 24.63 4.90 6.59
N GLU A 160 25.91 4.71 6.79
CA GLU A 160 26.55 4.81 8.11
C GLU A 160 26.34 6.20 8.74
N ALA A 161 26.30 7.25 7.93
CA ALA A 161 26.04 8.63 8.39
C ALA A 161 24.64 8.81 9.02
N ASP A 162 23.69 7.92 8.72
CA ASP A 162 22.35 7.92 9.32
C ASP A 162 22.32 7.22 10.68
N ILE A 163 23.46 6.66 11.12
CA ILE A 163 23.61 5.92 12.38
C ILE A 163 24.59 6.66 13.27
N ARG A 164 24.10 7.18 14.39
CA ARG A 164 24.89 7.92 15.36
C ARG A 164 24.26 7.85 16.75
N ASP A 165 25.04 8.00 17.78
CA ASP A 165 24.58 8.02 19.18
C ASP A 165 23.71 6.81 19.56
N GLY A 166 24.05 5.61 19.05
CA GLY A 166 23.28 4.39 19.27
C GLY A 166 21.87 4.39 18.65
N ARG A 167 21.63 5.22 17.62
CA ARG A 167 20.33 5.41 17.00
C ARG A 167 20.41 5.45 15.47
N ILE A 168 19.32 5.04 14.82
CA ILE A 168 19.10 5.13 13.38
C ILE A 168 18.17 6.30 13.12
N TYR A 169 18.60 7.26 12.31
CA TYR A 169 17.83 8.44 11.91
C TYR A 169 17.17 8.19 10.55
N ILE A 170 15.86 8.06 10.52
CA ILE A 170 15.08 7.75 9.32
C ILE A 170 14.38 9.01 8.84
N ASN A 171 14.85 9.60 7.76
CA ASN A 171 14.31 10.82 7.15
C ASN A 171 14.13 10.71 5.63
N LYS A 172 14.64 9.63 5.02
CA LYS A 172 14.68 9.40 3.58
C LYS A 172 14.29 7.98 3.20
N SER A 173 14.05 7.79 1.94
CA SER A 173 13.82 6.49 1.29
C SER A 173 14.43 6.53 -0.12
N ILE A 174 14.51 5.38 -0.80
CA ILE A 174 14.95 5.34 -2.21
C ILE A 174 14.05 6.16 -3.17
N HIS A 175 12.92 6.66 -2.68
CA HIS A 175 11.99 7.50 -3.44
C HIS A 175 12.04 8.97 -2.98
N GLY A 176 13.13 9.39 -2.34
CA GLY A 176 13.30 10.72 -1.77
C GLY A 176 12.84 10.83 -0.31
N LYS A 177 12.45 12.02 0.14
CA LYS A 177 11.98 12.27 1.51
C LYS A 177 10.81 11.36 1.90
N THR A 178 10.71 11.02 3.17
CA THR A 178 9.61 10.17 3.68
C THR A 178 8.24 10.76 3.38
N LYS A 179 7.27 9.89 3.08
CA LYS A 179 5.93 10.28 2.59
C LYS A 179 5.07 11.05 3.59
N SER A 180 5.34 10.91 4.89
CA SER A 180 4.56 11.51 5.96
C SER A 180 5.49 11.99 7.07
N ARG A 181 5.01 12.94 7.87
CA ARG A 181 5.72 13.43 9.07
C ARG A 181 6.03 12.28 10.03
N ALA A 182 5.14 11.31 10.17
CA ALA A 182 5.35 10.10 10.97
C ALA A 182 6.47 9.18 10.43
N GLY A 183 6.83 9.31 9.15
CA GLY A 183 7.94 8.58 8.54
C GLY A 183 9.31 9.08 9.01
N VAL A 184 9.42 10.34 9.41
CA VAL A 184 10.64 10.90 10.01
C VAL A 184 10.68 10.50 11.49
N ARG A 185 11.62 9.66 11.83
CA ARG A 185 11.72 9.11 13.19
C ARG A 185 13.11 8.60 13.51
N THR A 186 13.34 8.36 14.79
CA THR A 186 14.55 7.73 15.29
C THR A 186 14.21 6.37 15.90
N VAL A 187 15.02 5.37 15.61
CA VAL A 187 14.89 4.01 16.14
C VAL A 187 16.20 3.64 16.86
N PRO A 188 16.16 3.02 18.05
CA PRO A 188 17.38 2.53 18.71
C PRO A 188 18.14 1.54 17.82
N LEU A 189 19.45 1.66 17.74
CA LEU A 189 20.31 0.68 17.07
C LEU A 189 20.61 -0.47 18.05
N VAL A 190 20.07 -1.65 17.77
CA VAL A 190 20.21 -2.84 18.64
C VAL A 190 20.95 -4.00 17.96
N SER A 191 21.38 -3.82 16.71
CA SER A 191 22.17 -4.83 16.00
C SER A 191 23.13 -4.19 14.98
N LYS A 192 24.10 -4.97 14.51
CA LYS A 192 25.08 -4.54 13.51
C LYS A 192 24.40 -4.11 12.21
N PHE A 193 24.70 -2.92 11.72
CA PHE A 193 24.29 -2.47 10.40
C PHE A 193 25.18 -3.09 9.32
N LYS A 194 24.55 -3.50 8.24
CA LYS A 194 25.20 -3.85 6.99
C LYS A 194 24.31 -3.36 5.84
N PRO A 195 24.85 -2.63 4.86
CA PRO A 195 24.07 -2.14 3.72
C PRO A 195 23.25 -3.25 3.06
N LEU A 196 22.02 -2.92 2.69
CA LEU A 196 21.14 -3.85 2.00
C LEU A 196 21.46 -3.87 0.48
N PRO A 197 21.18 -4.99 -0.21
CA PRO A 197 21.28 -5.01 -1.67
C PRO A 197 20.30 -4.02 -2.29
N ALA A 198 20.67 -3.40 -3.41
CA ALA A 198 19.85 -2.39 -4.09
C ALA A 198 18.47 -2.89 -4.52
N THR A 199 18.31 -4.21 -4.72
CA THR A 199 17.05 -4.82 -5.14
C THR A 199 16.53 -5.83 -4.10
N ARG A 200 15.21 -6.05 -4.11
CA ARG A 200 14.55 -7.01 -3.19
C ARG A 200 14.84 -8.47 -3.55
N ARG A 201 15.24 -8.76 -4.78
CA ARG A 201 15.32 -10.12 -5.31
C ARG A 201 16.20 -11.05 -4.46
N PRO A 202 17.42 -10.66 -4.03
CA PRO A 202 18.26 -11.53 -3.23
C PRO A 202 17.64 -11.93 -1.88
N LEU A 203 17.09 -10.95 -1.12
CA LEU A 203 16.46 -11.24 0.16
C LEU A 203 15.17 -12.05 -0.03
N ARG A 204 14.37 -11.72 -1.06
CA ARG A 204 13.17 -12.47 -1.37
C ARG A 204 13.47 -13.94 -1.66
N LYS A 205 14.58 -14.23 -2.37
CA LYS A 205 15.00 -15.62 -2.68
C LYS A 205 15.27 -16.43 -1.42
N VAL A 206 15.91 -15.84 -0.40
CA VAL A 206 16.23 -16.56 0.85
C VAL A 206 15.08 -16.57 1.86
N LEU A 207 14.12 -15.65 1.77
CA LEU A 207 12.97 -15.59 2.67
C LEU A 207 11.79 -16.46 2.20
N SER A 208 11.60 -16.60 0.88
CA SER A 208 10.44 -17.30 0.32
C SER A 208 10.36 -18.78 0.70
N PRO A 209 11.44 -19.57 0.83
CA PRO A 209 11.37 -20.95 1.32
C PRO A 209 10.79 -21.06 2.74
N HIS A 210 10.92 -20.02 3.53
CA HIS A 210 10.38 -19.95 4.90
C HIS A 210 8.94 -19.40 4.96
N GLY A 211 8.31 -19.15 3.81
CA GLY A 211 6.95 -18.62 3.73
C GLY A 211 6.79 -17.17 4.20
N ILE A 212 7.88 -16.41 4.32
CA ILE A 212 7.89 -15.03 4.78
C ILE A 212 8.40 -14.06 3.71
N THR A 213 8.08 -12.80 3.90
CA THR A 213 8.49 -11.70 3.01
C THR A 213 9.38 -10.70 3.76
N ILE A 214 10.02 -9.80 3.03
CA ILE A 214 10.74 -8.68 3.66
C ILE A 214 9.81 -7.86 4.57
N HIS A 215 8.53 -7.73 4.21
CA HIS A 215 7.57 -7.00 5.05
C HIS A 215 7.18 -7.77 6.31
N SER A 216 7.23 -9.12 6.27
CA SER A 216 7.04 -9.97 7.44
C SER A 216 8.06 -9.70 8.55
N LEU A 217 9.31 -9.32 8.21
CA LEU A 217 10.33 -8.95 9.19
C LEU A 217 9.92 -7.72 10.01
N ARG A 218 9.22 -6.79 9.40
CA ARG A 218 8.67 -5.64 10.11
C ARG A 218 7.47 -6.04 11.00
N HIS A 219 6.72 -7.07 10.62
CA HIS A 219 5.71 -7.66 11.51
C HIS A 219 6.34 -8.40 12.68
N THR A 220 7.47 -9.10 12.46
CA THR A 220 8.29 -9.66 13.54
C THR A 220 8.69 -8.58 14.55
N TYR A 221 9.17 -7.42 14.08
CA TYR A 221 9.49 -6.28 14.97
C TYR A 221 8.28 -5.79 15.76
N ALA A 222 7.15 -5.61 15.11
CA ALA A 222 5.93 -5.19 15.78
C ALA A 222 5.46 -6.21 16.83
N TYR A 223 5.58 -7.51 16.54
CA TYR A 223 5.31 -8.57 17.51
C TYR A 223 6.30 -8.56 18.66
N LEU A 224 7.60 -8.38 18.40
CA LEU A 224 8.62 -8.25 19.45
C LEU A 224 8.31 -7.09 20.40
N LEU A 225 7.94 -5.92 19.88
CA LEU A 225 7.54 -4.80 20.71
C LEU A 225 6.32 -5.14 21.58
N LYS A 226 5.33 -5.83 21.00
CA LYS A 226 4.14 -6.30 21.73
C LYS A 226 4.50 -7.28 22.85
N SER A 227 5.28 -8.31 22.55
CA SER A 227 5.68 -9.35 23.51
C SER A 227 6.53 -8.82 24.67
N GLN A 228 7.23 -7.69 24.44
CA GLN A 228 7.98 -6.99 25.49
C GLN A 228 7.15 -5.91 26.20
N GLY A 229 5.84 -5.90 26.03
CA GLY A 229 4.94 -4.94 26.70
C GLY A 229 5.10 -3.49 26.26
N VAL A 230 5.74 -3.22 25.12
CA VAL A 230 5.90 -1.85 24.62
C VAL A 230 4.53 -1.29 24.26
N HIS A 231 4.20 -0.12 24.83
CA HIS A 231 2.90 0.51 24.57
C HIS A 231 2.67 0.77 23.07
N VAL A 232 1.44 0.57 22.61
CA VAL A 232 1.06 0.65 21.19
C VAL A 232 1.43 1.99 20.54
N THR A 233 1.33 3.10 21.26
CA THR A 233 1.70 4.44 20.76
C THR A 233 3.20 4.56 20.52
N THR A 234 4.03 3.98 21.40
CA THR A 234 5.48 3.94 21.23
C THR A 234 5.85 3.06 20.03
N ALA A 235 5.23 1.90 19.90
CA ALA A 235 5.43 1.02 18.75
C ALA A 235 4.98 1.69 17.43
N GLN A 236 3.86 2.40 17.43
CA GLN A 236 3.40 3.20 16.27
C GLN A 236 4.47 4.22 15.85
N ARG A 237 5.07 4.92 16.81
CA ARG A 237 6.13 5.91 16.55
C ARG A 237 7.39 5.24 16.00
N LEU A 238 7.85 4.14 16.61
CA LEU A 238 9.02 3.38 16.15
C LEU A 238 8.81 2.80 14.74
N LEU A 239 7.62 2.29 14.46
CA LEU A 239 7.24 1.79 13.14
C LEU A 239 7.01 2.93 12.12
N GLY A 240 6.68 4.15 12.55
CA GLY A 240 6.36 5.26 11.66
C GLY A 240 5.08 5.03 10.88
N HIS A 241 4.03 4.53 11.55
CA HIS A 241 2.68 4.41 10.99
C HIS A 241 1.95 5.73 11.17
N SER A 242 1.45 6.30 10.07
CA SER A 242 0.59 7.50 10.12
C SER A 242 -0.81 7.19 10.62
N ASP A 243 -1.30 5.96 10.38
CA ASP A 243 -2.60 5.47 10.85
C ASP A 243 -2.39 4.50 12.02
N PRO A 244 -2.92 4.79 13.21
CA PRO A 244 -2.86 3.90 14.38
C PRO A 244 -3.45 2.51 14.12
N LYS A 245 -4.47 2.41 13.27
CA LYS A 245 -5.13 1.14 12.92
C LYS A 245 -4.15 0.10 12.39
N VAL A 246 -3.12 0.54 11.68
CA VAL A 246 -2.09 -0.37 11.13
C VAL A 246 -1.25 -1.01 12.24
N THR A 247 -0.91 -0.27 13.29
CA THR A 247 -0.19 -0.84 14.44
C THR A 247 -1.14 -1.68 15.28
N LEU A 248 -2.33 -1.17 15.53
CA LEU A 248 -3.34 -1.86 16.33
C LEU A 248 -3.70 -3.23 15.73
N SER A 249 -3.83 -3.35 14.41
CA SER A 249 -4.13 -4.63 13.74
C SER A 249 -3.06 -5.72 13.97
N VAL A 250 -1.82 -5.35 14.27
CA VAL A 250 -0.78 -6.31 14.66
C VAL A 250 -0.84 -6.58 16.16
N TYR A 251 -1.10 -5.56 16.97
CA TYR A 251 -1.18 -5.67 18.42
C TYR A 251 -2.44 -6.43 18.90
N THR A 252 -3.51 -6.38 18.13
CA THR A 252 -4.77 -7.13 18.43
C THR A 252 -4.75 -8.56 17.88
N GLN A 253 -3.73 -8.94 17.12
CA GLN A 253 -3.55 -10.33 16.75
C GLN A 253 -3.13 -11.11 18.01
N VAL A 254 -4.09 -11.78 18.61
CA VAL A 254 -3.90 -12.65 19.78
C VAL A 254 -3.38 -14.00 19.29
N LEU A 255 -2.34 -14.51 19.92
CA LEU A 255 -1.86 -15.87 19.72
C LEU A 255 -2.53 -16.80 20.76
N ASP A 256 -2.76 -18.05 20.39
CA ASP A 256 -3.34 -19.04 21.32
C ASP A 256 -2.52 -19.14 22.61
N THR A 257 -1.19 -19.09 22.51
CA THR A 257 -0.27 -19.05 23.66
C THR A 257 -0.53 -17.86 24.60
N GLU A 258 -0.90 -16.69 24.08
CA GLU A 258 -1.21 -15.52 24.91
C GLU A 258 -2.51 -15.67 25.70
N ILE A 259 -3.45 -16.44 25.15
CA ILE A 259 -4.70 -16.79 25.87
C ILE A 259 -4.38 -17.73 27.02
N ASP A 260 -3.55 -18.75 26.76
CA ASP A 260 -3.13 -19.73 27.78
C ASP A 260 -2.33 -19.08 28.89
N ASP A 261 -1.37 -18.20 28.53
CA ASP A 261 -0.54 -17.44 29.50
C ASP A 261 -1.42 -16.50 30.36
N THR A 262 -2.39 -15.82 29.74
CA THR A 262 -3.35 -14.98 30.45
C THR A 262 -4.20 -15.82 31.40
N GLY A 263 -4.66 -16.99 30.98
CA GLY A 263 -5.38 -17.91 31.81
C GLY A 263 -4.56 -18.41 33.01
N ALA A 264 -3.27 -18.71 32.82
CA ALA A 264 -2.35 -19.08 33.88
C ALA A 264 -2.12 -17.92 34.87
N LEU A 265 -1.91 -16.72 34.38
CA LEU A 265 -1.77 -15.51 35.21
C LEU A 265 -3.02 -15.27 36.08
N LEU A 266 -4.21 -15.31 35.47
CA LEU A 266 -5.46 -15.13 36.22
C LEU A 266 -5.66 -16.17 37.27
N ARG A 267 -5.36 -17.47 36.99
CA ARG A 267 -5.41 -18.55 37.99
C ARG A 267 -4.43 -18.31 39.14
N SER A 268 -3.24 -17.81 38.88
CA SER A 268 -2.26 -17.50 39.94
C SER A 268 -2.75 -16.37 40.86
N LEU A 269 -3.45 -15.39 40.33
CA LEU A 269 -4.04 -14.27 41.11
C LEU A 269 -5.19 -14.74 42.01
N ILE A 270 -5.97 -15.75 41.59
CA ILE A 270 -7.11 -16.28 42.34
C ILE A 270 -6.64 -17.35 43.33
N GLY A 271 -5.63 -18.15 42.97
CA GLY A 271 -5.12 -19.28 43.79
C GLY A 271 -4.24 -18.87 44.97
N ASN A 272 -3.89 -17.60 45.12
CA ASN A 272 -3.12 -17.05 46.22
C ASN A 272 -4.00 -16.47 47.35
N LYS A 273 -5.22 -17.02 47.53
CA LYS A 273 -6.06 -16.74 48.70
C LYS A 273 -6.22 -18.01 49.55
#